data_5410add311ae238e9c69f1759dfb6df5
#
_entry.id   5410add311ae238e9c69f1759dfb6df5
#
_cell.length_a   1.000
_cell.length_b   1.000
_cell.length_c   1.000
_cell.angle_alpha   90.00
_cell.angle_beta   90.00
_cell.angle_gamma   90.00
#
_symmetry.space_group_name_H-M   'P 1'
#
loop_
_entity.id
_entity.type
_entity.pdbx_description
1 polymer ?
#
loop_
_entity_poly.entity_id
_entity_poly.type
_entity_poly.pdbx_seq_one_letter_code
_entity_poly.pdbx_strand_id
1 'polypeptide(L)'
;MIKYSLSTMALCAAFTSSAADLELLHSFESEVYTEAQPVKSFLDEFNHPLTSGDSAFTYNIFELGVKYKGFSLGAQSRYNYVLEFDPDTALFTYLEKNDLSFEKRNYRYLLKGKQSTTHGVFLAYDIEALGNGITITPKVTYYQSAHFQDAVVDGNVFSDEIKGQLQTEYYFSRDILFKSFTPTERPDGKGYSFDLEVKWQVNDDLKLSIRAKDLINETKYDGVGFVNGFTTEVPFTEQGDSIVTEPSVRFQTSAFGGEIEYSFEHDARYYFDISYRYNDQFSFDVFTRKYNSDTFIQSNVHYHFSDNWSIFSGYETHSKAVELGITNKYFGVSVKTDKLDLDDAYYAKINWYFKFAF
;
A
#
# COMPACT_ATOMS: atom_id res chain seq x y z
N MET A 1 16.19 20.41 15.22
CA MET A 1 15.95 19.28 14.29
C MET A 1 16.36 19.64 12.85
N ILE A 2 17.54 20.20 12.59
CA ILE A 2 18.05 20.62 11.27
C ILE A 2 19.60 20.44 11.20
N LYS A 3 20.14 19.35 11.69
CA LYS A 3 21.60 19.11 11.64
C LYS A 3 22.03 17.93 10.76
N TYR A 4 21.10 17.21 10.12
CA TYR A 4 21.43 16.04 9.30
C TYR A 4 21.31 16.25 7.78
N SER A 5 20.85 17.42 7.32
CA SER A 5 20.62 17.66 5.89
C SER A 5 21.86 18.11 5.08
N LEU A 6 22.93 18.51 5.73
CA LEU A 6 24.14 18.99 5.01
C LEU A 6 25.19 17.91 4.72
N SER A 7 25.17 16.78 5.42
CA SER A 7 26.15 15.70 5.20
C SER A 7 25.87 14.87 3.97
N THR A 8 24.63 14.82 3.48
CA THR A 8 24.25 14.03 2.31
C THR A 8 24.62 14.70 0.99
N MET A 9 24.71 16.04 0.96
CA MET A 9 25.15 16.79 -0.23
C MET A 9 26.66 16.73 -0.50
N ALA A 10 27.46 16.47 0.53
CA ALA A 10 28.93 16.43 0.38
C ALA A 10 29.45 15.13 -0.26
N LEU A 11 28.68 14.05 -0.25
CA LEU A 11 29.09 12.78 -0.87
C LEU A 11 29.01 12.81 -2.41
N CYS A 12 28.16 13.66 -2.98
CA CYS A 12 28.01 13.80 -4.43
C CYS A 12 29.15 14.53 -5.13
N ALA A 13 30.02 15.25 -4.40
CA ALA A 13 31.05 16.06 -4.99
C ALA A 13 32.40 15.34 -5.24
N ALA A 14 32.56 14.08 -4.81
CA ALA A 14 33.84 13.35 -4.89
C ALA A 14 34.03 12.46 -6.14
N PHE A 15 33.03 12.37 -7.03
CA PHE A 15 33.03 11.44 -8.19
C PHE A 15 33.23 12.18 -9.55
N THR A 16 34.11 13.12 -9.65
CA THR A 16 34.24 13.96 -10.86
C THR A 16 35.19 13.43 -11.95
N SER A 17 35.49 12.13 -12.03
CA SER A 17 36.42 11.65 -13.07
C SER A 17 35.93 10.52 -14.00
N SER A 18 34.65 10.17 -13.99
CA SER A 18 34.05 9.27 -15.01
C SER A 18 32.53 9.42 -15.01
N ALA A 19 32.03 10.59 -15.36
CA ALA A 19 30.64 11.00 -15.17
C ALA A 19 29.62 10.36 -16.16
N ALA A 20 30.09 9.65 -17.18
CA ALA A 20 29.21 9.16 -18.26
C ALA A 20 28.23 8.06 -17.86
N ASP A 21 28.43 7.40 -16.72
CA ASP A 21 27.63 6.22 -16.28
C ASP A 21 26.90 6.44 -14.94
N LEU A 22 26.95 7.65 -14.36
CA LEU A 22 26.31 7.95 -13.08
C LEU A 22 24.91 8.54 -13.29
N GLU A 23 23.89 7.90 -12.72
CA GLU A 23 22.52 8.40 -12.74
C GLU A 23 22.03 8.67 -11.32
N LEU A 24 21.41 9.83 -11.09
CA LEU A 24 20.62 10.11 -9.90
C LEU A 24 19.19 9.62 -10.16
N LEU A 25 18.68 8.81 -9.25
CA LEU A 25 17.34 8.23 -9.31
C LEU A 25 16.50 8.80 -8.18
N HIS A 26 15.29 9.23 -8.50
CA HIS A 26 14.29 9.63 -7.54
C HIS A 26 12.93 9.15 -8.02
N SER A 27 12.16 8.55 -7.12
CA SER A 27 10.77 8.19 -7.39
C SER A 27 9.88 8.41 -6.17
N PHE A 28 8.64 8.74 -6.44
CA PHE A 28 7.58 8.80 -5.46
C PHE A 28 6.31 8.21 -6.06
N GLU A 29 5.67 7.36 -5.29
CA GLU A 29 4.36 6.79 -5.60
C GLU A 29 3.50 6.93 -4.35
N SER A 30 2.32 7.50 -4.50
CA SER A 30 1.29 7.55 -3.46
C SER A 30 -0.02 7.10 -4.05
N GLU A 31 -0.62 6.10 -3.43
CA GLU A 31 -1.83 5.45 -3.90
C GLU A 31 -2.75 5.18 -2.72
N VAL A 32 -4.04 5.43 -2.90
CA VAL A 32 -5.09 5.12 -1.94
C VAL A 32 -6.29 4.54 -2.68
N TYR A 33 -6.88 3.51 -2.09
CA TYR A 33 -8.05 2.82 -2.63
C TYR A 33 -8.96 2.33 -1.52
N THR A 34 -10.25 2.31 -1.78
CA THR A 34 -11.28 1.69 -0.94
C THR A 34 -12.47 1.30 -1.79
N GLU A 35 -13.08 0.15 -1.49
CA GLU A 35 -14.27 -0.34 -2.20
C GLU A 35 -15.58 0.08 -1.52
N ALA A 36 -15.56 0.20 -0.21
CA ALA A 36 -16.79 0.35 0.57
C ALA A 36 -17.39 1.75 0.51
N GLN A 37 -16.55 2.78 0.51
CA GLN A 37 -16.96 4.19 0.48
C GLN A 37 -15.87 5.07 -0.15
N PRO A 38 -16.15 6.32 -0.57
CA PRO A 38 -15.11 7.27 -0.94
C PRO A 38 -14.03 7.37 0.14
N VAL A 39 -12.77 7.52 -0.28
CA VAL A 39 -11.60 7.53 0.63
C VAL A 39 -11.79 8.49 1.80
N LYS A 40 -12.26 9.70 1.53
CA LYS A 40 -12.50 10.70 2.58
C LYS A 40 -13.53 10.24 3.60
N SER A 41 -14.69 9.76 3.15
CA SER A 41 -15.72 9.25 4.05
C SER A 41 -15.25 8.01 4.81
N PHE A 42 -14.52 7.12 4.17
CA PHE A 42 -13.97 5.92 4.79
C PHE A 42 -13.02 6.25 5.97
N LEU A 43 -12.24 7.31 5.84
CA LEU A 43 -11.30 7.74 6.89
C LEU A 43 -11.94 8.58 8.00
N ASP A 44 -13.02 9.30 7.70
CA ASP A 44 -13.64 10.26 8.63
C ASP A 44 -14.89 9.69 9.30
N GLU A 45 -16.04 9.88 8.67
CA GLU A 45 -17.35 9.65 9.30
C GLU A 45 -18.04 8.36 8.87
N PHE A 46 -17.61 7.75 7.77
CA PHE A 46 -18.23 6.55 7.18
C PHE A 46 -19.72 6.76 6.85
N ASN A 47 -20.07 7.93 6.37
CA ASN A 47 -21.46 8.39 6.22
C ASN A 47 -22.00 8.40 4.77
N HIS A 48 -21.16 8.12 3.77
CA HIS A 48 -21.62 7.93 2.39
C HIS A 48 -22.38 6.60 2.23
N PRO A 49 -23.29 6.50 1.24
CA PRO A 49 -23.94 5.24 0.92
C PRO A 49 -22.90 4.14 0.67
N LEU A 50 -23.13 2.99 1.29
CA LEU A 50 -22.21 1.87 1.21
C LEU A 50 -22.26 1.22 -0.17
N THR A 51 -21.10 0.93 -0.74
CA THR A 51 -20.94 0.02 -1.88
C THR A 51 -20.44 -1.34 -1.38
N SER A 52 -20.72 -2.41 -2.12
CA SER A 52 -20.15 -3.72 -1.78
C SER A 52 -18.67 -3.72 -2.02
N GLY A 53 -17.90 -4.15 -1.03
CA GLY A 53 -16.45 -4.25 -1.12
C GLY A 53 -15.87 -4.92 0.11
N ASP A 54 -14.62 -5.35 0.01
CA ASP A 54 -13.92 -6.11 1.03
C ASP A 54 -12.48 -5.63 1.27
N SER A 55 -12.05 -4.57 0.58
CA SER A 55 -10.68 -4.08 0.70
C SER A 55 -10.56 -2.55 0.73
N ALA A 56 -9.51 -2.10 1.42
CA ALA A 56 -9.01 -0.73 1.37
C ALA A 56 -7.51 -0.73 1.61
N PHE A 57 -6.77 0.12 0.90
CA PHE A 57 -5.34 0.25 1.14
C PHE A 57 -4.81 1.65 0.86
N THR A 58 -3.68 1.94 1.49
CA THR A 58 -2.81 3.08 1.15
C THR A 58 -1.40 2.56 0.96
N TYR A 59 -0.78 2.95 -0.14
CA TYR A 59 0.59 2.61 -0.46
C TYR A 59 1.37 3.85 -0.85
N ASN A 60 2.38 4.19 -0.05
CA ASN A 60 3.25 5.32 -0.31
C ASN A 60 4.71 4.86 -0.27
N ILE A 61 5.44 5.18 -1.31
CA ILE A 61 6.88 4.89 -1.38
C ILE A 61 7.63 6.09 -1.95
N PHE A 62 8.73 6.42 -1.31
CA PHE A 62 9.70 7.40 -1.74
C PHE A 62 11.06 6.74 -1.85
N GLU A 63 11.73 6.90 -2.97
CA GLU A 63 13.09 6.39 -3.18
C GLU A 63 13.99 7.50 -3.72
N LEU A 64 15.21 7.54 -3.20
CA LEU A 64 16.29 8.40 -3.68
C LEU A 64 17.57 7.59 -3.72
N GLY A 65 18.25 7.57 -4.87
CA GLY A 65 19.45 6.76 -5.03
C GLY A 65 20.31 7.19 -6.19
N VAL A 66 21.42 6.50 -6.32
CA VAL A 66 22.35 6.63 -7.44
C VAL A 66 22.52 5.28 -8.13
N LYS A 67 22.69 5.32 -9.44
CA LYS A 67 23.00 4.13 -10.24
C LYS A 67 24.32 4.34 -10.97
N TYR A 68 25.18 3.33 -10.93
CA TYR A 68 26.48 3.32 -11.60
C TYR A 68 26.77 1.91 -12.14
N LYS A 69 26.95 1.78 -13.45
CA LYS A 69 27.28 0.49 -14.12
C LYS A 69 26.40 -0.67 -13.68
N GLY A 70 25.09 -0.45 -13.66
CA GLY A 70 24.10 -1.45 -13.25
C GLY A 70 23.86 -1.54 -11.74
N PHE A 71 24.78 -1.09 -10.88
CA PHE A 71 24.56 -1.01 -9.44
C PHE A 71 23.71 0.21 -9.07
N SER A 72 22.70 -0.01 -8.25
CA SER A 72 21.90 1.06 -7.65
C SER A 72 21.97 0.97 -6.14
N LEU A 73 22.23 2.10 -5.49
CA LEU A 73 22.25 2.25 -4.03
C LEU A 73 21.42 3.47 -3.67
N GLY A 74 20.58 3.36 -2.64
CA GLY A 74 19.75 4.48 -2.24
C GLY A 74 19.06 4.30 -0.91
N ALA A 75 18.25 5.30 -0.57
CA ALA A 75 17.36 5.32 0.58
C ALA A 75 15.91 5.15 0.12
N GLN A 76 15.11 4.48 0.96
CA GLN A 76 13.69 4.26 0.76
C GLN A 76 12.94 4.65 2.02
N SER A 77 11.79 5.30 1.86
CA SER A 77 10.80 5.52 2.91
C SER A 77 9.46 4.98 2.41
N ARG A 78 8.79 4.20 3.25
CA ARG A 78 7.52 3.57 2.89
C ARG A 78 6.50 3.70 4.01
N TYR A 79 5.25 3.94 3.64
CA TYR A 79 4.08 3.88 4.49
C TYR A 79 3.00 3.05 3.80
N ASN A 80 2.62 1.95 4.43
CA ASN A 80 1.58 1.05 3.95
C ASN A 80 0.49 0.91 5.00
N TYR A 81 -0.74 0.90 4.55
CA TYR A 81 -1.91 0.55 5.33
C TYR A 81 -2.83 -0.31 4.48
N VAL A 82 -3.23 -1.45 4.98
CA VAL A 82 -4.09 -2.42 4.29
C VAL A 82 -5.17 -2.86 5.23
N LEU A 83 -6.40 -2.86 4.74
CA LEU A 83 -7.56 -3.45 5.39
C LEU A 83 -8.20 -4.46 4.46
N GLU A 84 -8.48 -5.64 5.00
CA GLU A 84 -9.36 -6.64 4.41
C GLU A 84 -10.55 -6.83 5.36
N PHE A 85 -11.75 -6.80 4.83
CA PHE A 85 -12.96 -6.92 5.64
C PHE A 85 -14.07 -7.67 4.89
N ASP A 86 -14.93 -8.33 5.63
CA ASP A 86 -16.14 -8.89 5.07
C ASP A 86 -17.14 -7.78 4.72
N PRO A 87 -17.91 -7.85 3.62
CA PRO A 87 -18.95 -6.87 3.30
C PRO A 87 -19.94 -6.63 4.43
N ASP A 88 -20.26 -7.66 5.22
CA ASP A 88 -21.11 -7.52 6.40
C ASP A 88 -20.44 -6.70 7.51
N THR A 89 -19.08 -6.72 7.61
CA THR A 89 -18.34 -5.84 8.54
C THR A 89 -18.50 -4.37 8.15
N ALA A 90 -18.38 -4.07 6.86
CA ALA A 90 -18.59 -2.71 6.36
C ALA A 90 -20.04 -2.25 6.59
N LEU A 91 -21.01 -3.12 6.31
CA LEU A 91 -22.43 -2.83 6.54
C LEU A 91 -22.73 -2.61 8.03
N PHE A 92 -22.23 -3.49 8.91
CA PHE A 92 -22.39 -3.35 10.35
C PHE A 92 -21.83 -2.01 10.84
N THR A 93 -20.61 -1.67 10.43
CA THR A 93 -19.96 -0.41 10.80
C THR A 93 -20.73 0.81 10.28
N TYR A 94 -21.27 0.72 9.07
CA TYR A 94 -22.08 1.79 8.49
C TYR A 94 -23.40 2.00 9.26
N LEU A 95 -24.10 0.93 9.58
CA LEU A 95 -25.34 1.00 10.33
C LEU A 95 -25.12 1.55 11.74
N GLU A 96 -24.06 1.08 12.42
CA GLU A 96 -23.69 1.52 13.76
C GLU A 96 -23.28 3.00 13.79
N LYS A 97 -22.40 3.42 12.91
CA LYS A 97 -21.92 4.81 12.87
C LYS A 97 -22.97 5.84 12.48
N ASN A 98 -24.00 5.43 11.74
CA ASN A 98 -25.06 6.31 11.27
C ASN A 98 -26.37 6.16 12.07
N ASP A 99 -26.36 5.47 13.19
CA ASP A 99 -27.52 5.21 14.03
C ASP A 99 -28.71 4.59 13.25
N LEU A 100 -28.40 3.70 12.29
CA LEU A 100 -29.39 3.04 11.45
C LEU A 100 -29.79 1.70 12.04
N SER A 101 -31.02 1.27 11.71
CA SER A 101 -31.57 0.00 12.19
C SER A 101 -30.88 -1.20 11.58
N PHE A 102 -30.64 -2.23 12.39
CA PHE A 102 -30.11 -3.52 11.96
C PHE A 102 -31.26 -4.47 11.55
N GLU A 103 -31.02 -5.24 10.49
CA GLU A 103 -31.87 -6.39 10.19
C GLU A 103 -31.63 -7.52 11.20
N LYS A 104 -32.69 -8.27 11.55
CA LYS A 104 -32.57 -9.45 12.44
C LYS A 104 -31.91 -10.61 11.69
N ARG A 105 -30.58 -10.65 11.69
CA ARG A 105 -29.80 -11.71 11.07
C ARG A 105 -28.40 -11.84 11.70
N ASN A 106 -27.69 -12.86 11.28
CA ASN A 106 -26.28 -13.00 11.56
C ASN A 106 -25.46 -12.14 10.60
N TYR A 107 -24.55 -11.31 11.14
CA TYR A 107 -23.55 -10.56 10.42
C TYR A 107 -22.20 -11.24 10.58
N ARG A 108 -21.56 -11.61 9.50
CA ARG A 108 -20.16 -12.03 9.52
C ARG A 108 -19.29 -10.81 9.82
N TYR A 109 -18.42 -10.92 10.81
CA TYR A 109 -17.48 -9.84 11.14
C TYR A 109 -16.06 -10.33 10.95
N LEU A 110 -15.39 -9.83 9.92
CA LEU A 110 -13.98 -10.06 9.65
C LEU A 110 -13.33 -8.71 9.34
N LEU A 111 -12.34 -8.34 10.11
CA LEU A 111 -11.51 -7.16 9.85
C LEU A 111 -10.05 -7.55 10.09
N LYS A 112 -9.24 -7.44 9.05
CA LYS A 112 -7.79 -7.57 9.14
C LYS A 112 -7.16 -6.23 8.78
N GLY A 113 -6.26 -5.76 9.60
CA GLY A 113 -5.59 -4.48 9.38
C GLY A 113 -4.09 -4.61 9.58
N LYS A 114 -3.31 -4.27 8.55
CA LYS A 114 -1.86 -4.19 8.63
C LYS A 114 -1.40 -2.77 8.30
N GLN A 115 -0.58 -2.20 9.16
CA GLN A 115 0.04 -0.88 8.95
C GLN A 115 1.52 -0.96 9.26
N SER A 116 2.34 -0.29 8.45
CA SER A 116 3.75 -0.13 8.74
C SER A 116 4.32 1.15 8.17
N THR A 117 5.31 1.71 8.87
CA THR A 117 6.15 2.81 8.40
C THR A 117 7.60 2.36 8.48
N THR A 118 8.29 2.33 7.33
CA THR A 118 9.67 1.88 7.24
C THR A 118 10.56 2.92 6.58
N HIS A 119 11.82 2.98 7.06
CA HIS A 119 12.88 3.80 6.48
C HIS A 119 14.13 2.95 6.34
N GLY A 120 14.74 2.93 5.16
CA GLY A 120 15.86 2.03 4.94
C GLY A 120 16.76 2.42 3.79
N VAL A 121 17.69 1.52 3.52
CA VAL A 121 18.62 1.62 2.38
C VAL A 121 18.43 0.41 1.49
N PHE A 122 18.55 0.61 0.20
CA PHE A 122 18.46 -0.48 -0.76
C PHE A 122 19.72 -0.60 -1.61
N LEU A 123 19.96 -1.83 -2.06
CA LEU A 123 20.95 -2.18 -3.08
C LEU A 123 20.25 -2.98 -4.17
N ALA A 124 20.48 -2.61 -5.44
CA ALA A 124 20.00 -3.37 -6.58
C ALA A 124 21.11 -3.49 -7.64
N TYR A 125 21.02 -4.50 -8.48
CA TYR A 125 21.96 -4.72 -9.57
C TYR A 125 21.27 -5.26 -10.82
N ASP A 126 21.52 -4.60 -11.96
CA ASP A 126 21.03 -5.04 -13.27
C ASP A 126 21.96 -6.11 -13.83
N ILE A 127 21.45 -7.33 -13.98
CA ILE A 127 22.11 -8.46 -14.58
C ILE A 127 21.60 -8.60 -16.02
N GLU A 128 22.45 -8.32 -16.99
CA GLU A 128 22.14 -8.62 -18.39
C GLU A 128 22.30 -10.12 -18.62
N ALA A 129 21.16 -10.80 -18.75
CA ALA A 129 21.15 -12.24 -18.91
C ALA A 129 21.22 -12.63 -20.39
N LEU A 130 22.22 -13.42 -20.77
CA LEU A 130 22.31 -14.19 -22.01
C LEU A 130 22.30 -13.41 -23.33
N GLY A 131 22.54 -12.10 -23.34
CA GLY A 131 22.60 -11.30 -24.59
C GLY A 131 21.29 -11.23 -25.40
N ASN A 132 20.15 -11.67 -24.82
CA ASN A 132 18.86 -11.80 -25.50
C ASN A 132 17.88 -10.67 -25.13
N GLY A 133 18.38 -9.49 -24.72
CA GLY A 133 17.53 -8.38 -24.29
C GLY A 133 16.82 -8.58 -22.96
N ILE A 134 17.27 -9.57 -22.15
CA ILE A 134 16.72 -9.85 -20.82
C ILE A 134 17.61 -9.19 -19.77
N THR A 135 17.00 -8.40 -18.91
CA THR A 135 17.63 -7.82 -17.72
C THR A 135 16.90 -8.31 -16.48
N ILE A 136 17.65 -8.84 -15.50
CA ILE A 136 17.15 -9.29 -14.21
C ILE A 136 17.71 -8.33 -13.15
N THR A 137 16.83 -7.71 -12.38
CA THR A 137 17.21 -6.76 -11.33
C THR A 137 16.72 -7.24 -9.96
N PRO A 138 17.54 -8.00 -9.20
CA PRO A 138 17.31 -8.21 -7.78
C PRO A 138 17.56 -6.93 -7.01
N LYS A 139 16.70 -6.67 -5.99
CA LYS A 139 16.84 -5.54 -5.07
C LYS A 139 16.64 -6.04 -3.65
N VAL A 140 17.55 -5.70 -2.77
CA VAL A 140 17.47 -5.94 -1.33
C VAL A 140 17.33 -4.59 -0.63
N THR A 141 16.37 -4.49 0.27
CA THR A 141 16.20 -3.32 1.14
C THR A 141 16.36 -3.78 2.59
N TYR A 142 17.24 -3.11 3.35
CA TYR A 142 17.30 -3.22 4.80
C TYR A 142 16.69 -1.97 5.42
N TYR A 143 15.78 -2.13 6.37
CA TYR A 143 15.04 -1.01 6.93
C TYR A 143 14.82 -1.13 8.43
N GLN A 144 14.56 0.02 9.04
CA GLN A 144 14.01 0.16 10.38
C GLN A 144 12.53 0.54 10.27
N SER A 145 11.73 0.00 11.17
CA SER A 145 10.31 0.32 11.27
C SER A 145 10.02 0.95 12.62
N ALA A 146 9.54 2.16 12.58
CA ALA A 146 9.24 2.95 13.77
C ALA A 146 7.78 2.81 14.21
N HIS A 147 6.92 2.30 13.34
CA HIS A 147 5.48 2.22 13.61
C HIS A 147 4.86 1.07 12.83
N PHE A 148 4.14 0.21 13.55
CA PHE A 148 3.36 -0.86 12.93
C PHE A 148 2.11 -1.17 13.74
N GLN A 149 1.17 -1.80 13.07
CA GLN A 149 -0.02 -2.43 13.64
C GLN A 149 -0.37 -3.66 12.82
N ASP A 150 -0.79 -4.70 13.48
CA ASP A 150 -1.29 -5.93 12.88
C ASP A 150 -2.47 -6.42 13.71
N ALA A 151 -3.66 -6.38 13.14
CA ALA A 151 -4.90 -6.66 13.84
C ALA A 151 -5.77 -7.61 13.03
N VAL A 152 -6.36 -8.57 13.73
CA VAL A 152 -7.41 -9.43 13.21
C VAL A 152 -8.57 -9.42 14.18
N VAL A 153 -9.77 -9.09 13.69
CA VAL A 153 -11.04 -9.26 14.40
C VAL A 153 -11.89 -10.20 13.58
N ASP A 154 -12.24 -11.33 14.14
CA ASP A 154 -12.97 -12.39 13.44
C ASP A 154 -14.14 -12.92 14.29
N GLY A 155 -15.30 -13.11 13.69
CA GLY A 155 -16.45 -13.69 14.38
C GLY A 155 -17.79 -13.42 13.72
N ASN A 156 -18.81 -13.36 14.55
CA ASN A 156 -20.18 -13.12 14.11
C ASN A 156 -20.92 -12.24 15.10
N VAL A 157 -21.84 -11.43 14.60
CA VAL A 157 -22.76 -10.62 15.37
C VAL A 157 -24.19 -11.04 15.04
N PHE A 158 -24.94 -11.49 16.06
CA PHE A 158 -26.30 -11.98 15.93
C PHE A 158 -27.26 -10.91 16.46
N SER A 159 -27.92 -10.19 15.57
CA SER A 159 -28.81 -9.10 15.95
C SER A 159 -30.18 -9.61 16.51
N ASP A 160 -30.57 -10.83 16.18
CA ASP A 160 -31.79 -11.45 16.67
C ASP A 160 -31.66 -12.06 18.09
N GLU A 161 -30.45 -12.40 18.51
CA GLU A 161 -30.13 -12.93 19.83
C GLU A 161 -29.47 -11.91 20.76
N ILE A 162 -29.22 -10.67 20.28
CA ILE A 162 -28.52 -9.61 21.02
C ILE A 162 -27.16 -10.12 21.54
N LYS A 163 -26.43 -10.83 20.68
CA LYS A 163 -25.13 -11.42 21.00
C LYS A 163 -24.11 -11.18 19.90
N GLY A 164 -22.87 -11.07 20.29
CA GLY A 164 -21.73 -11.10 19.37
C GLY A 164 -20.63 -12.02 19.93
N GLN A 165 -19.95 -12.71 19.03
CA GLN A 165 -18.78 -13.52 19.34
C GLN A 165 -17.68 -13.08 18.40
N LEU A 166 -16.85 -12.12 18.84
CA LEU A 166 -15.69 -11.62 18.10
C LEU A 166 -14.44 -12.02 18.86
N GLN A 167 -13.50 -12.63 18.15
CA GLN A 167 -12.15 -12.86 18.61
C GLN A 167 -11.26 -11.76 18.05
N THR A 168 -10.36 -11.23 18.88
CA THR A 168 -9.43 -10.17 18.48
C THR A 168 -8.01 -10.59 18.80
N GLU A 169 -7.13 -10.43 17.82
CA GLU A 169 -5.69 -10.48 17.96
C GLU A 169 -5.12 -9.17 17.43
N TYR A 170 -4.37 -8.45 18.26
CA TYR A 170 -3.85 -7.14 17.91
C TYR A 170 -2.45 -6.94 18.47
N TYR A 171 -1.49 -6.69 17.57
CA TYR A 171 -0.09 -6.40 17.86
C TYR A 171 0.24 -4.99 17.38
N PHE A 172 0.99 -4.24 18.18
CA PHE A 172 1.17 -2.81 17.90
C PHE A 172 2.44 -2.22 18.49
N SER A 173 2.95 -1.19 17.85
CA SER A 173 3.94 -0.27 18.43
C SER A 173 3.31 0.77 19.35
N ARG A 174 2.01 1.05 19.16
CA ARG A 174 1.18 1.95 19.96
C ARG A 174 -0.28 1.51 19.85
N ASP A 175 -0.94 1.34 21.00
CA ASP A 175 -2.36 0.99 21.04
C ASP A 175 -3.24 2.18 20.62
N ILE A 176 -3.80 2.10 19.43
CA ILE A 176 -4.75 3.09 18.92
C ILE A 176 -6.20 2.63 19.00
N LEU A 177 -6.44 1.30 19.05
CA LEU A 177 -7.78 0.73 19.05
C LEU A 177 -8.39 0.74 20.45
N PHE A 178 -7.72 0.14 21.42
CA PHE A 178 -8.27 -0.03 22.78
C PHE A 178 -7.79 1.02 23.76
N LYS A 179 -6.62 1.64 23.50
CA LYS A 179 -5.97 2.64 24.38
C LYS A 179 -5.76 2.12 25.81
N SER A 180 -5.67 0.81 25.97
CA SER A 180 -5.57 0.12 27.25
C SER A 180 -4.14 -0.17 27.67
N PHE A 181 -3.22 -0.24 26.71
CA PHE A 181 -1.82 -0.52 26.97
C PHE A 181 -0.90 0.34 26.08
N THR A 182 0.15 0.88 26.69
CA THR A 182 1.22 1.56 25.96
C THR A 182 2.54 0.92 26.36
N PRO A 183 3.33 0.38 25.41
CA PRO A 183 4.67 -0.12 25.69
C PRO A 183 5.51 0.94 26.40
N THR A 184 6.33 0.53 27.39
CA THR A 184 7.20 1.43 28.15
C THR A 184 8.22 2.12 27.25
N GLU A 185 8.78 1.37 26.31
CA GLU A 185 9.62 1.88 25.23
C GLU A 185 8.93 1.64 23.89
N ARG A 186 9.20 2.50 22.94
CA ARG A 186 8.66 2.34 21.58
C ARG A 186 9.35 1.15 20.92
N PRO A 187 8.60 0.12 20.45
CA PRO A 187 9.17 -0.99 19.73
C PRO A 187 9.99 -0.53 18.52
N ASP A 188 11.22 -1.01 18.41
CA ASP A 188 12.11 -0.75 17.27
C ASP A 188 12.15 -2.01 16.40
N GLY A 189 11.63 -1.92 15.19
CA GLY A 189 11.61 -3.00 14.22
C GLY A 189 12.78 -2.90 13.25
N LYS A 190 13.43 -4.03 12.98
CA LYS A 190 14.47 -4.16 11.95
C LYS A 190 14.06 -5.25 10.98
N GLY A 191 14.16 -4.95 9.69
CA GLY A 191 13.70 -5.87 8.68
C GLY A 191 14.43 -5.75 7.36
N TYR A 192 14.09 -6.68 6.50
CA TYR A 192 14.57 -6.71 5.13
C TYR A 192 13.43 -7.05 4.17
N SER A 193 13.62 -6.65 2.93
CA SER A 193 12.74 -7.01 1.81
C SER A 193 13.58 -7.34 0.60
N PHE A 194 13.14 -8.33 -0.16
CA PHE A 194 13.70 -8.73 -1.44
C PHE A 194 12.66 -8.52 -2.54
N ASP A 195 13.03 -7.71 -3.53
CA ASP A 195 12.25 -7.48 -4.74
C ASP A 195 12.98 -8.07 -5.94
N LEU A 196 12.24 -8.48 -6.96
CA LEU A 196 12.78 -8.99 -8.22
C LEU A 196 12.06 -8.34 -9.40
N GLU A 197 12.82 -7.81 -10.34
CA GLU A 197 12.32 -7.33 -11.63
C GLU A 197 12.98 -8.09 -12.78
N VAL A 198 12.21 -8.50 -13.77
CA VAL A 198 12.68 -9.09 -15.03
C VAL A 198 12.10 -8.28 -16.16
N LYS A 199 12.96 -7.70 -16.98
CA LYS A 199 12.61 -6.98 -18.23
C LYS A 199 13.10 -7.77 -19.41
N TRP A 200 12.28 -7.89 -20.43
CA TRP A 200 12.65 -8.53 -21.68
C TRP A 200 12.27 -7.64 -22.87
N GLN A 201 13.30 -7.13 -23.57
CA GLN A 201 13.16 -6.48 -24.87
C GLN A 201 13.07 -7.56 -25.93
N VAL A 202 11.84 -7.95 -26.30
CA VAL A 202 11.58 -9.05 -27.24
C VAL A 202 12.07 -8.69 -28.66
N ASN A 203 11.79 -7.44 -29.07
CA ASN A 203 12.26 -6.80 -30.28
C ASN A 203 12.22 -5.27 -30.10
N ASP A 204 12.47 -4.50 -31.15
CA ASP A 204 12.53 -3.02 -31.08
C ASP A 204 11.19 -2.41 -30.64
N ASP A 205 10.06 -3.09 -30.87
CA ASP A 205 8.73 -2.58 -30.62
C ASP A 205 8.04 -3.20 -29.40
N LEU A 206 8.46 -4.38 -28.94
CA LEU A 206 7.78 -5.12 -27.87
C LEU A 206 8.69 -5.32 -26.67
N LYS A 207 8.22 -4.87 -25.51
CA LYS A 207 8.87 -5.05 -24.21
C LYS A 207 7.90 -5.68 -23.22
N LEU A 208 8.39 -6.64 -22.47
CA LEU A 208 7.69 -7.27 -21.35
C LEU A 208 8.42 -6.98 -20.05
N SER A 209 7.68 -6.86 -18.94
CA SER A 209 8.25 -6.72 -17.61
C SER A 209 7.41 -7.49 -16.61
N ILE A 210 8.10 -8.19 -15.70
CA ILE A 210 7.51 -8.82 -14.52
C ILE A 210 8.25 -8.28 -13.32
N ARG A 211 7.53 -7.87 -12.29
CA ARG A 211 8.10 -7.36 -11.05
C ARG A 211 7.35 -7.92 -9.85
N ALA A 212 8.09 -8.44 -8.89
CA ALA A 212 7.58 -8.84 -7.58
C ALA A 212 8.24 -7.97 -6.51
N LYS A 213 7.45 -7.29 -5.72
CA LYS A 213 7.89 -6.52 -4.55
C LYS A 213 7.55 -7.28 -3.28
N ASP A 214 8.41 -7.19 -2.29
CA ASP A 214 8.25 -7.87 -0.99
C ASP A 214 8.13 -9.40 -1.13
N LEU A 215 8.79 -10.00 -2.13
CA LEU A 215 8.72 -11.43 -2.42
C LEU A 215 9.19 -12.28 -1.22
N ILE A 216 10.21 -11.83 -0.53
CA ILE A 216 10.68 -12.33 0.75
C ILE A 216 10.91 -11.12 1.64
N ASN A 217 10.25 -11.08 2.78
CA ASN A 217 10.42 -9.96 3.71
C ASN A 217 10.12 -10.40 5.14
N GLU A 218 10.72 -9.75 6.10
CA GLU A 218 10.47 -9.95 7.51
C GLU A 218 10.89 -8.70 8.28
N THR A 219 10.09 -8.30 9.25
CA THR A 219 10.44 -7.26 10.23
C THR A 219 10.32 -7.84 11.63
N LYS A 220 11.41 -7.89 12.38
CA LYS A 220 11.42 -8.31 13.78
C LYS A 220 11.35 -7.12 14.69
N TYR A 221 10.42 -7.17 15.62
CA TYR A 221 10.20 -6.15 16.64
C TYR A 221 10.45 -6.75 18.01
N ASP A 222 11.12 -5.98 18.86
CA ASP A 222 11.25 -6.24 20.29
C ASP A 222 10.36 -5.28 21.07
N GLY A 223 9.79 -5.73 22.18
CA GLY A 223 9.00 -4.87 23.05
C GLY A 223 7.61 -4.50 22.52
N VAL A 224 6.99 -5.36 21.73
CA VAL A 224 5.68 -5.14 21.11
C VAL A 224 4.56 -5.25 22.13
N GLY A 225 3.61 -4.30 22.08
CA GLY A 225 2.34 -4.41 22.79
C GLY A 225 1.40 -5.36 22.06
N PHE A 226 0.58 -6.10 22.82
CA PHE A 226 -0.46 -6.94 22.27
C PHE A 226 -1.73 -6.91 23.10
N VAL A 227 -2.86 -7.15 22.44
CA VAL A 227 -4.16 -7.38 23.05
C VAL A 227 -4.82 -8.55 22.34
N ASN A 228 -5.10 -9.60 23.10
CA ASN A 228 -5.91 -10.73 22.66
C ASN A 228 -7.16 -10.79 23.52
N GLY A 229 -8.30 -10.96 22.91
CA GLY A 229 -9.54 -10.96 23.63
C GLY A 229 -10.73 -11.42 22.78
N PHE A 230 -11.86 -11.38 23.41
CA PHE A 230 -13.11 -11.73 22.74
C PHE A 230 -14.24 -10.85 23.26
N THR A 231 -15.20 -10.62 22.39
CA THR A 231 -16.45 -9.97 22.72
C THR A 231 -17.52 -11.05 22.88
N THR A 232 -18.15 -11.10 24.05
CA THR A 232 -19.23 -12.05 24.32
C THR A 232 -20.60 -11.44 24.08
N GLU A 233 -20.69 -10.12 24.10
CA GLU A 233 -21.92 -9.38 23.92
C GLU A 233 -21.66 -8.12 23.12
N VAL A 234 -22.37 -7.94 22.01
CA VAL A 234 -22.59 -6.66 21.38
C VAL A 234 -23.98 -6.22 21.81
N PRO A 235 -24.11 -5.21 22.68
CA PRO A 235 -25.41 -4.84 23.19
C PRO A 235 -26.25 -4.20 22.07
N PHE A 236 -27.40 -4.79 21.83
CA PHE A 236 -28.43 -4.23 20.97
C PHE A 236 -29.62 -3.84 21.86
N THR A 237 -30.25 -2.72 21.56
CA THR A 237 -31.45 -2.26 22.23
C THR A 237 -32.60 -2.21 21.22
N GLU A 238 -33.75 -2.75 21.58
CA GLU A 238 -34.96 -2.61 20.80
C GLU A 238 -35.58 -1.21 21.01
N GLN A 239 -35.74 -0.47 19.92
CA GLN A 239 -36.44 0.81 19.90
C GLN A 239 -37.66 0.69 18.94
N GLY A 240 -38.80 0.34 19.47
CA GLY A 240 -40.00 0.01 18.67
C GLY A 240 -39.74 -1.22 17.80
N ASP A 241 -39.90 -1.07 16.48
CA ASP A 241 -39.63 -2.15 15.52
C ASP A 241 -38.19 -2.22 15.04
N SER A 242 -37.29 -1.38 15.59
CA SER A 242 -35.90 -1.25 15.19
C SER A 242 -34.95 -1.76 16.26
N ILE A 243 -33.83 -2.32 15.83
CA ILE A 243 -32.71 -2.71 16.71
C ILE A 243 -31.56 -1.74 16.48
N VAL A 244 -31.05 -1.18 17.55
CA VAL A 244 -29.89 -0.28 17.54
C VAL A 244 -28.81 -0.84 18.47
N THR A 245 -27.54 -0.54 18.18
CA THR A 245 -26.47 -0.89 19.10
C THR A 245 -26.39 0.14 20.22
N GLU A 246 -26.09 -0.32 21.44
CA GLU A 246 -25.62 0.59 22.48
C GLU A 246 -24.15 0.96 22.24
N PRO A 247 -23.71 2.17 22.60
CA PRO A 247 -22.35 2.64 22.30
C PRO A 247 -21.24 1.92 23.08
N SER A 248 -21.49 0.81 23.75
CA SER A 248 -20.52 0.06 24.54
C SER A 248 -20.45 -1.41 24.15
N VAL A 249 -19.53 -1.73 23.24
CA VAL A 249 -19.12 -3.12 23.02
C VAL A 249 -18.38 -3.60 24.27
N ARG A 250 -18.90 -4.63 24.96
CA ARG A 250 -18.19 -5.24 26.09
C ARG A 250 -17.12 -6.17 25.57
N PHE A 251 -15.89 -5.69 25.58
CA PHE A 251 -14.72 -6.46 25.21
C PHE A 251 -14.09 -7.09 26.46
N GLN A 252 -13.94 -8.40 26.44
CA GLN A 252 -13.24 -9.12 27.51
C GLN A 252 -11.83 -9.48 27.03
N THR A 253 -10.84 -8.81 27.57
CA THR A 253 -9.44 -9.10 27.30
C THR A 253 -9.08 -10.46 27.92
N SER A 254 -8.65 -11.41 27.11
CA SER A 254 -8.12 -12.71 27.59
C SER A 254 -6.64 -12.63 27.94
N ALA A 255 -5.88 -11.80 27.22
CA ALA A 255 -4.49 -11.50 27.50
C ALA A 255 -4.15 -10.13 26.89
N PHE A 256 -3.36 -9.35 27.61
CA PHE A 256 -2.76 -8.12 27.11
C PHE A 256 -1.41 -7.90 27.77
N GLY A 257 -0.55 -7.17 27.11
CA GLY A 257 0.76 -6.87 27.65
C GLY A 257 1.67 -6.16 26.67
N GLY A 258 2.94 -6.17 26.98
CA GLY A 258 3.99 -5.59 26.15
C GLY A 258 5.27 -6.38 26.27
N GLU A 259 6.24 -5.93 25.49
CA GLU A 259 7.61 -6.44 25.50
C GLU A 259 7.75 -7.88 25.02
N ILE A 260 6.89 -8.28 24.06
CA ILE A 260 7.07 -9.54 23.34
C ILE A 260 7.84 -9.31 22.05
N GLU A 261 8.53 -10.35 21.58
CA GLU A 261 9.06 -10.41 20.23
C GLU A 261 7.92 -10.68 19.24
N TYR A 262 7.93 -9.98 18.12
CA TYR A 262 6.93 -10.14 17.06
C TYR A 262 7.56 -10.07 15.68
N SER A 263 7.19 -10.97 14.78
CA SER A 263 7.58 -10.95 13.38
C SER A 263 6.41 -10.48 12.52
N PHE A 264 6.66 -9.43 11.74
CA PHE A 264 5.69 -8.82 10.83
C PHE A 264 6.14 -9.00 9.39
N GLU A 265 5.22 -9.39 8.51
CA GLU A 265 5.46 -9.57 7.09
C GLU A 265 4.48 -8.73 6.27
N HIS A 266 5.01 -8.11 5.21
CA HIS A 266 4.20 -7.46 4.17
C HIS A 266 3.73 -8.49 3.16
N ASP A 267 2.54 -8.29 2.62
CA ASP A 267 2.04 -9.11 1.52
C ASP A 267 2.77 -8.77 0.22
N ALA A 268 3.15 -9.80 -0.53
CA ALA A 268 3.86 -9.64 -1.79
C ALA A 268 2.96 -9.01 -2.87
N ARG A 269 3.54 -8.16 -3.72
CA ARG A 269 2.85 -7.50 -4.83
C ARG A 269 3.48 -7.88 -6.15
N TYR A 270 2.62 -8.22 -7.09
CA TYR A 270 3.03 -8.69 -8.41
C TYR A 270 2.56 -7.72 -9.48
N TYR A 271 3.43 -7.46 -10.44
CA TYR A 271 3.21 -6.57 -11.55
C TYR A 271 3.61 -7.27 -12.84
N PHE A 272 2.83 -7.09 -13.88
CA PHE A 272 3.11 -7.55 -15.22
C PHE A 272 2.79 -6.44 -16.20
N ASP A 273 3.76 -6.09 -17.05
CA ASP A 273 3.65 -4.99 -17.99
C ASP A 273 3.97 -5.50 -19.41
N ILE A 274 3.18 -5.07 -20.37
CA ILE A 274 3.42 -5.23 -21.82
C ILE A 274 3.43 -3.85 -22.42
N SER A 275 4.52 -3.48 -23.09
CA SER A 275 4.64 -2.23 -23.84
C SER A 275 4.86 -2.53 -25.30
N TYR A 276 4.04 -1.94 -26.18
CA TYR A 276 4.12 -2.11 -27.63
C TYR A 276 4.18 -0.76 -28.34
N ARG A 277 5.24 -0.55 -29.14
CA ARG A 277 5.38 0.61 -30.02
C ARG A 277 4.69 0.30 -31.35
N TYR A 278 3.61 1.01 -31.64
CA TYR A 278 2.90 0.86 -32.91
C TYR A 278 3.61 1.62 -34.04
N ASN A 279 4.10 2.82 -33.76
CA ASN A 279 4.89 3.66 -34.63
C ASN A 279 5.64 4.72 -33.82
N ASP A 280 6.32 5.67 -34.47
CA ASP A 280 7.09 6.72 -33.80
C ASP A 280 6.23 7.67 -32.96
N GLN A 281 4.92 7.75 -33.24
CA GLN A 281 4.01 8.65 -32.54
C GLN A 281 3.18 7.96 -31.47
N PHE A 282 2.92 6.64 -31.58
CA PHE A 282 2.01 5.94 -30.69
C PHE A 282 2.63 4.68 -30.09
N SER A 283 2.46 4.50 -28.80
CA SER A 283 2.68 3.24 -28.10
C SER A 283 1.54 2.91 -27.14
N PHE A 284 1.41 1.64 -26.80
CA PHE A 284 0.36 1.09 -25.98
C PHE A 284 0.99 0.27 -24.86
N ASP A 285 0.48 0.44 -23.64
CA ASP A 285 0.86 -0.39 -22.51
C ASP A 285 -0.36 -1.10 -21.93
N VAL A 286 -0.17 -2.34 -21.53
CA VAL A 286 -1.09 -3.05 -20.64
C VAL A 286 -0.33 -3.37 -19.36
N PHE A 287 -0.87 -2.91 -18.27
CA PHE A 287 -0.30 -3.05 -16.97
C PHE A 287 -1.25 -3.83 -16.07
N THR A 288 -0.77 -4.91 -15.48
CA THR A 288 -1.52 -5.71 -14.50
C THR A 288 -0.80 -5.67 -13.17
N ARG A 289 -1.55 -5.44 -12.11
CA ARG A 289 -1.06 -5.47 -10.75
C ARG A 289 -1.98 -6.33 -9.90
N LYS A 290 -1.38 -7.25 -9.13
CA LYS A 290 -2.06 -8.00 -8.09
C LYS A 290 -1.56 -7.55 -6.72
N TYR A 291 -2.51 -7.19 -5.87
CA TYR A 291 -2.27 -6.78 -4.49
C TYR A 291 -3.36 -7.36 -3.59
N ASN A 292 -2.99 -8.18 -2.60
CA ASN A 292 -3.89 -9.02 -1.82
C ASN A 292 -4.83 -9.85 -2.72
N SER A 293 -6.16 -9.73 -2.51
CA SER A 293 -7.19 -10.34 -3.35
C SER A 293 -7.37 -9.65 -4.69
N ASP A 294 -7.02 -8.36 -4.79
CA ASP A 294 -7.40 -7.50 -5.90
C ASP A 294 -6.45 -7.58 -7.08
N THR A 295 -7.04 -7.57 -8.28
CA THR A 295 -6.30 -7.52 -9.54
C THR A 295 -6.73 -6.29 -10.34
N PHE A 296 -5.77 -5.39 -10.56
CA PHE A 296 -5.95 -4.16 -11.31
C PHE A 296 -5.36 -4.32 -12.70
N ILE A 297 -6.17 -4.11 -13.74
CA ILE A 297 -5.74 -4.16 -15.13
C ILE A 297 -5.95 -2.80 -15.75
N GLN A 298 -4.89 -2.20 -16.27
CA GLN A 298 -4.88 -0.89 -16.89
C GLN A 298 -4.35 -0.95 -18.29
N SER A 299 -4.96 -0.19 -19.21
CA SER A 299 -4.48 0.01 -20.56
C SER A 299 -4.17 1.48 -20.80
N ASN A 300 -2.99 1.78 -21.32
CA ASN A 300 -2.53 3.13 -21.60
C ASN A 300 -2.28 3.33 -23.10
N VAL A 301 -2.53 4.53 -23.56
CA VAL A 301 -2.15 5.01 -24.89
C VAL A 301 -1.21 6.20 -24.71
N HIS A 302 -0.03 6.12 -25.31
CA HIS A 302 0.97 7.17 -25.31
C HIS A 302 1.01 7.86 -26.67
N TYR A 303 1.07 9.19 -26.66
CA TYR A 303 1.33 10.02 -27.83
C TYR A 303 2.67 10.71 -27.69
N HIS A 304 3.62 10.35 -28.55
CA HIS A 304 4.97 10.91 -28.62
C HIS A 304 4.95 12.14 -29.54
N PHE A 305 4.91 13.34 -28.97
CA PHE A 305 4.90 14.57 -29.75
C PHE A 305 6.31 15.11 -30.05
N SER A 306 7.34 14.49 -29.46
CA SER A 306 8.74 14.66 -29.82
C SER A 306 9.53 13.43 -29.39
N ASP A 307 10.80 13.34 -29.83
CA ASP A 307 11.71 12.21 -29.51
C ASP A 307 11.91 11.99 -28.00
N ASN A 308 11.69 13.02 -27.21
CA ASN A 308 11.93 12.96 -25.76
C ASN A 308 10.66 13.10 -24.91
N TRP A 309 9.53 13.50 -25.47
CA TRP A 309 8.33 13.79 -24.72
C TRP A 309 7.12 13.01 -25.18
N SER A 310 6.41 12.43 -24.26
CA SER A 310 5.10 11.84 -24.49
C SER A 310 4.10 12.24 -23.42
N ILE A 311 2.84 12.33 -23.83
CA ILE A 311 1.69 12.35 -22.94
C ILE A 311 0.99 11.01 -23.04
N PHE A 312 0.34 10.59 -21.98
CA PHE A 312 -0.44 9.38 -21.99
C PHE A 312 -1.75 9.52 -21.23
N SER A 313 -2.71 8.70 -21.63
CA SER A 313 -3.94 8.47 -20.90
C SER A 313 -4.14 6.98 -20.73
N GLY A 314 -4.66 6.58 -19.57
CA GLY A 314 -4.95 5.19 -19.26
C GLY A 314 -6.29 5.03 -18.59
N TYR A 315 -6.84 3.81 -18.68
CA TYR A 315 -8.04 3.41 -17.99
C TYR A 315 -7.80 2.08 -17.26
N GLU A 316 -8.17 2.03 -16.02
CA GLU A 316 -8.06 0.86 -15.18
C GLU A 316 -9.45 0.29 -14.88
N THR A 317 -9.60 -1.02 -15.07
CA THR A 317 -10.93 -1.65 -15.11
C THR A 317 -11.54 -1.91 -13.74
N HIS A 318 -10.73 -2.19 -12.71
CA HIS A 318 -11.22 -2.54 -11.37
C HIS A 318 -11.74 -1.30 -10.62
N SER A 319 -10.90 -0.29 -10.42
CA SER A 319 -11.29 0.97 -9.79
C SER A 319 -12.05 1.93 -10.73
N LYS A 320 -12.11 1.63 -12.03
CA LYS A 320 -12.67 2.49 -13.09
C LYS A 320 -11.98 3.86 -13.17
N ALA A 321 -10.73 3.91 -12.74
CA ALA A 321 -9.95 5.14 -12.69
C ALA A 321 -9.31 5.48 -14.03
N VAL A 322 -9.22 6.77 -14.31
CA VAL A 322 -8.52 7.33 -15.47
C VAL A 322 -7.19 7.90 -15.00
N GLU A 323 -6.13 7.56 -15.71
CA GLU A 323 -4.79 8.12 -15.51
C GLU A 323 -4.44 9.09 -16.63
N LEU A 324 -3.82 10.19 -16.26
CA LEU A 324 -3.22 11.15 -17.18
C LEU A 324 -1.78 11.40 -16.74
N GLY A 325 -0.88 11.45 -17.71
CA GLY A 325 0.52 11.72 -17.39
C GLY A 325 1.30 12.30 -18.55
N ILE A 326 2.46 12.83 -18.19
CA ILE A 326 3.47 13.32 -19.11
C ILE A 326 4.82 12.72 -18.72
N THR A 327 5.57 12.29 -19.69
CA THR A 327 6.88 11.70 -19.43
C THR A 327 7.89 12.12 -20.46
N ASN A 328 9.15 12.14 -20.02
CA ASN A 328 10.30 12.19 -20.90
C ASN A 328 11.40 11.24 -20.38
N LYS A 329 12.52 11.20 -21.04
CA LYS A 329 13.65 10.32 -20.66
C LYS A 329 14.20 10.61 -19.22
N TYR A 330 14.01 11.81 -18.68
CA TYR A 330 14.53 12.23 -17.37
C TYR A 330 13.46 12.39 -16.29
N PHE A 331 12.22 12.54 -16.68
CA PHE A 331 11.14 12.94 -15.79
C PHE A 331 9.82 12.31 -16.22
N GLY A 332 8.99 11.95 -15.26
CA GLY A 332 7.61 11.59 -15.49
C GLY A 332 6.74 11.98 -14.30
N VAL A 333 5.52 12.38 -14.58
CA VAL A 333 4.47 12.59 -13.58
C VAL A 333 3.15 12.07 -14.11
N SER A 334 2.38 11.42 -13.25
CA SER A 334 1.02 11.02 -13.56
C SER A 334 0.10 11.19 -12.35
N VAL A 335 -1.18 11.38 -12.65
CA VAL A 335 -2.28 11.40 -11.68
C VAL A 335 -3.37 10.46 -12.19
N LYS A 336 -3.92 9.68 -11.30
CA LYS A 336 -4.98 8.72 -11.57
C LYS A 336 -6.09 8.83 -10.52
N THR A 337 -7.33 8.87 -10.98
CA THR A 337 -8.51 8.92 -10.10
C THR A 337 -9.74 8.37 -10.81
N ASP A 338 -10.69 7.85 -10.06
CA ASP A 338 -12.00 7.40 -10.56
C ASP A 338 -13.03 8.53 -10.59
N LYS A 339 -12.78 9.64 -9.87
CA LYS A 339 -13.65 10.82 -9.82
C LYS A 339 -12.82 12.10 -9.92
N LEU A 340 -13.40 13.15 -10.52
CA LEU A 340 -12.79 14.48 -10.55
C LEU A 340 -12.92 15.20 -9.20
N ASP A 341 -14.03 14.97 -8.50
CA ASP A 341 -14.19 15.40 -7.12
C ASP A 341 -13.50 14.38 -6.22
N LEU A 342 -12.43 14.82 -5.54
CA LEU A 342 -11.66 13.97 -4.66
C LEU A 342 -12.41 13.59 -3.37
N ASP A 343 -13.43 14.35 -3.00
CA ASP A 343 -14.26 14.01 -1.84
C ASP A 343 -15.13 12.77 -2.10
N ASP A 344 -15.45 12.51 -3.38
CA ASP A 344 -16.22 11.35 -3.84
C ASP A 344 -15.35 10.22 -4.43
N ALA A 345 -14.02 10.38 -4.41
CA ALA A 345 -13.12 9.41 -5.03
C ALA A 345 -12.92 8.16 -4.18
N TYR A 346 -13.05 7.00 -4.80
CA TYR A 346 -12.71 5.69 -4.23
C TYR A 346 -11.25 5.30 -4.51
N TYR A 347 -10.65 5.92 -5.52
CA TYR A 347 -9.28 5.69 -5.92
C TYR A 347 -8.58 7.00 -6.26
N ALA A 348 -7.39 7.19 -5.71
CA ALA A 348 -6.49 8.26 -6.11
C ALA A 348 -5.04 7.79 -6.09
N LYS A 349 -4.28 8.20 -7.10
CA LYS A 349 -2.85 7.91 -7.20
C LYS A 349 -2.11 9.10 -7.80
N ILE A 350 -0.93 9.36 -7.27
CA ILE A 350 0.05 10.25 -7.86
C ILE A 350 1.39 9.53 -7.95
N ASN A 351 2.07 9.68 -9.06
CA ASN A 351 3.37 9.09 -9.28
C ASN A 351 4.27 10.10 -9.99
N TRP A 352 5.54 10.20 -9.56
CA TRP A 352 6.56 10.92 -10.31
C TRP A 352 7.93 10.26 -10.17
N TYR A 353 8.77 10.49 -11.17
CA TYR A 353 10.16 10.07 -11.13
C TYR A 353 11.07 11.11 -11.80
N PHE A 354 12.32 11.14 -11.37
CA PHE A 354 13.39 11.89 -12.01
C PHE A 354 14.61 10.99 -12.18
N LYS A 355 15.29 11.16 -13.33
CA LYS A 355 16.55 10.50 -13.65
C LYS A 355 17.49 11.55 -14.24
N PHE A 356 18.62 11.76 -13.61
CA PHE A 356 19.67 12.65 -14.12
C PHE A 356 20.93 11.84 -14.36
N ALA A 357 21.39 11.80 -15.63
CA ALA A 357 22.67 11.23 -16.00
C ALA A 357 23.72 12.33 -16.05
N PHE A 358 24.89 12.07 -15.51
CA PHE A 358 26.01 12.99 -15.44
C PHE A 358 27.13 12.59 -16.39
#